data_2545a03d1de95b468a66a3ed598945b5
#
_entry.id   2545a03d1de95b468a66a3ed598945b5
#
_cell.length_a   1.000
_cell.length_b   1.000
_cell.length_c   1.000
_cell.angle_alpha   90.00
_cell.angle_beta   90.00
_cell.angle_gamma   90.00
#
_symmetry.space_group_name_H-M   'P 1'
#
loop_
_entity.id
_entity.type
_entity.pdbx_description
1 polymer ?
#
loop_
_entity_poly.entity_id
_entity_poly.type
_entity_poly.pdbx_seq_one_letter_code
_entity_poly.pdbx_strand_id
1 'polypeptide(L)'
;ERQLDTLIMPVLVSLCKGLAFAEYPMTRNSKKKGLEIENSQGRIDYWCIYKDYSVVIEVKHSYDNFETPCTNDERLLQRWRTMNIVQLGNVKDEIKHFEEKTKGVIRLGLHFVTSHSSTNPSDNIRETYISQERVMLDRLYKDLKTVASPDFMSVWEMDKDMVYYDNDRAYPGLIVMAKFFKDIKHKGSED
;
A
#
# COMPACT_ATOMS: atom_id res chain seq x y z
N GLU A 1 -11.06 -2.57 -4.02
CA GLU A 1 -10.45 -1.28 -3.65
C GLU A 1 -11.49 -0.30 -3.08
N ARG A 2 -12.66 -0.09 -3.71
CA ARG A 2 -13.69 0.85 -3.22
C ARG A 2 -14.20 0.59 -1.79
N GLN A 3 -14.18 -0.65 -1.32
CA GLN A 3 -14.57 -0.96 0.07
C GLN A 3 -13.57 -0.40 1.10
N LEU A 4 -12.31 -0.21 0.72
CA LEU A 4 -11.30 0.40 1.58
C LEU A 4 -11.51 1.90 1.78
N ASP A 5 -12.16 2.57 0.82
CA ASP A 5 -12.45 4.01 0.91
C ASP A 5 -13.30 4.34 2.13
N THR A 6 -14.27 3.47 2.46
CA THR A 6 -15.15 3.65 3.62
C THR A 6 -14.42 3.56 4.96
N LEU A 7 -13.26 2.93 4.98
CA LEU A 7 -12.41 2.76 6.16
C LEU A 7 -11.29 3.79 6.21
N ILE A 8 -10.62 4.01 5.09
CA ILE A 8 -9.41 4.85 5.01
C ILE A 8 -9.78 6.33 5.06
N MET A 9 -10.79 6.77 4.31
CA MET A 9 -11.16 8.19 4.25
C MET A 9 -11.53 8.81 5.59
N PRO A 10 -12.39 8.21 6.44
CA PRO A 10 -12.68 8.76 7.77
C PRO A 10 -11.43 8.92 8.64
N VAL A 11 -10.48 7.98 8.56
CA VAL A 11 -9.21 8.04 9.28
C VAL A 11 -8.36 9.20 8.77
N LEU A 12 -8.21 9.33 7.46
CA LEU A 12 -7.44 10.42 6.85
C LEU A 12 -8.05 11.78 7.17
N VAL A 13 -9.36 11.93 7.05
CA VAL A 13 -10.08 13.18 7.39
C VAL A 13 -9.83 13.55 8.85
N SER A 14 -9.89 12.59 9.77
CA SER A 14 -9.62 12.81 11.18
C SER A 14 -8.17 13.22 11.45
N LEU A 15 -7.19 12.49 10.88
CA LEU A 15 -5.76 12.74 11.07
C LEU A 15 -5.31 14.05 10.41
N CYS A 16 -5.88 14.41 9.29
CA CYS A 16 -5.50 15.54 8.46
C CYS A 16 -6.41 16.76 8.66
N LYS A 17 -7.22 16.79 9.72
CA LYS A 17 -8.12 17.90 10.07
C LYS A 17 -9.03 18.33 8.89
N GLY A 18 -9.56 17.35 8.16
CA GLY A 18 -10.45 17.55 7.03
C GLY A 18 -9.78 17.78 5.67
N LEU A 19 -8.46 17.86 5.60
CA LEU A 19 -7.73 18.04 4.32
C LEU A 19 -7.30 16.68 3.74
N ALA A 20 -8.30 15.89 3.30
CA ALA A 20 -8.08 14.61 2.64
C ALA A 20 -9.04 14.43 1.47
N PHE A 21 -8.56 13.88 0.36
CA PHE A 21 -9.31 13.66 -0.86
C PHE A 21 -9.02 12.25 -1.40
N ALA A 22 -10.07 11.57 -1.85
CA ALA A 22 -9.95 10.32 -2.59
C ALA A 22 -9.90 10.59 -4.10
N GLU A 23 -9.31 9.65 -4.83
CA GLU A 23 -9.21 9.67 -6.30
C GLU A 23 -8.69 11.02 -6.86
N TYR A 24 -7.68 11.58 -6.24
CA TYR A 24 -7.13 12.88 -6.63
C TYR A 24 -6.49 12.80 -8.04
N PRO A 25 -6.92 13.64 -8.99
CA PRO A 25 -6.37 13.63 -10.34
C PRO A 25 -4.91 14.08 -10.34
N MET A 26 -4.05 13.34 -11.02
CA MET A 26 -2.63 13.67 -11.19
C MET A 26 -2.15 13.35 -12.59
N THR A 27 -1.21 14.13 -13.08
CA THR A 27 -0.48 13.80 -14.31
C THR A 27 0.63 12.79 -13.99
N ARG A 28 0.69 11.73 -14.74
CA ARG A 28 1.74 10.72 -14.63
C ARG A 28 2.60 10.75 -15.89
N ASN A 29 3.90 10.80 -15.73
CA ASN A 29 4.84 10.67 -16.83
C ASN A 29 4.86 9.22 -17.32
N SER A 30 4.24 8.93 -18.45
CA SER A 30 4.32 7.62 -19.09
C SER A 30 5.48 7.58 -20.07
N LYS A 31 6.52 6.78 -19.81
CA LYS A 31 7.55 6.46 -20.80
C LYS A 31 7.00 5.41 -21.77
N LYS A 32 6.52 5.82 -22.93
CA LYS A 32 6.41 4.90 -24.06
C LYS A 32 7.81 4.75 -24.70
N LYS A 33 8.23 3.51 -24.92
CA LYS A 33 9.49 3.20 -25.62
C LYS A 33 9.55 3.95 -26.97
N GLY A 34 10.44 4.95 -27.06
CA GLY A 34 10.80 5.58 -28.33
C GLY A 34 9.96 6.77 -28.78
N LEU A 35 9.03 7.28 -28.00
CA LEU A 35 8.20 8.46 -28.27
C LEU A 35 8.29 9.46 -27.13
N GLU A 36 8.00 10.72 -27.43
CA GLU A 36 7.92 11.81 -26.45
C GLU A 36 7.13 11.42 -25.20
N ILE A 37 7.51 11.97 -24.05
CA ILE A 37 6.83 11.77 -22.77
C ILE A 37 5.40 12.27 -22.93
N GLU A 38 4.46 11.37 -23.18
CA GLU A 38 3.04 11.69 -23.11
C GLU A 38 2.63 11.76 -21.65
N ASN A 39 2.20 12.93 -21.19
CA ASN A 39 1.57 13.11 -19.93
C ASN A 39 0.23 12.37 -19.95
N SER A 40 0.12 11.24 -19.24
CA SER A 40 -1.14 10.56 -19.07
C SER A 40 -1.84 11.08 -17.82
N GLN A 41 -3.12 11.46 -17.95
CA GLN A 41 -3.95 11.73 -16.80
C GLN A 41 -4.12 10.43 -15.99
N GLY A 42 -3.78 10.48 -14.72
CA GLY A 42 -3.95 9.39 -13.76
C GLY A 42 -4.68 9.87 -12.52
N ARG A 43 -4.94 8.96 -11.61
CA ARG A 43 -5.45 9.28 -10.27
C ARG A 43 -4.56 8.60 -9.25
N ILE A 44 -4.36 9.23 -8.12
CA ILE A 44 -3.86 8.60 -6.90
C ILE A 44 -5.05 8.26 -6.03
N ASP A 45 -4.93 7.18 -5.26
CA ASP A 45 -6.05 6.72 -4.46
C ASP A 45 -6.42 7.75 -3.39
N TYR A 46 -5.41 8.34 -2.70
CA TYR A 46 -5.66 9.41 -1.73
C TYR A 46 -4.57 10.47 -1.75
N TRP A 47 -4.98 11.70 -1.47
CA TRP A 47 -4.12 12.83 -1.17
C TRP A 47 -4.58 13.52 0.11
N CYS A 48 -3.63 13.91 0.98
CA CYS A 48 -3.95 14.68 2.18
C CYS A 48 -2.78 15.59 2.61
N ILE A 49 -3.06 16.50 3.54
CA ILE A 49 -2.03 17.30 4.23
C ILE A 49 -1.96 16.83 5.68
N TYR A 50 -0.80 16.36 6.09
CA TYR A 50 -0.52 15.94 7.45
C TYR A 50 0.73 16.63 8.01
N LYS A 51 0.61 17.37 9.12
CA LYS A 51 1.71 18.09 9.77
C LYS A 51 2.59 18.88 8.80
N ASP A 52 1.97 19.66 7.93
CA ASP A 52 2.60 20.49 6.89
C ASP A 52 3.30 19.70 5.77
N TYR A 53 3.10 18.39 5.66
CA TYR A 53 3.51 17.59 4.52
C TYR A 53 2.31 17.28 3.62
N SER A 54 2.53 17.36 2.32
CA SER A 54 1.62 16.74 1.34
C SER A 54 1.87 15.24 1.33
N VAL A 55 0.83 14.44 1.51
CA VAL A 55 0.92 12.98 1.52
C VAL A 55 0.13 12.42 0.35
N VAL A 56 0.80 11.67 -0.50
CA VAL A 56 0.25 10.97 -1.65
C VAL A 56 0.21 9.48 -1.32
N ILE A 57 -0.95 8.86 -1.42
CA ILE A 57 -1.15 7.47 -1.01
C ILE A 57 -1.69 6.66 -2.18
N GLU A 58 -1.01 5.55 -2.50
CA GLU A 58 -1.49 4.48 -3.37
C GLU A 58 -1.77 3.24 -2.53
N VAL A 59 -2.90 2.60 -2.78
CA VAL A 59 -3.36 1.42 -2.04
C VAL A 59 -3.49 0.23 -2.99
N LYS A 60 -3.03 -0.92 -2.55
CA LYS A 60 -3.24 -2.19 -3.25
C LYS A 60 -3.80 -3.23 -2.28
N HIS A 61 -4.53 -4.15 -2.84
CA HIS A 61 -5.07 -5.28 -2.11
C HIS A 61 -4.73 -6.59 -2.83
N SER A 62 -4.36 -7.61 -2.06
CA SER A 62 -4.07 -8.96 -2.54
C SER A 62 -4.59 -10.01 -1.57
N TYR A 63 -4.53 -11.25 -1.99
CA TYR A 63 -4.79 -12.42 -1.16
C TYR A 63 -3.51 -13.26 -1.07
N ASP A 64 -3.28 -13.91 0.06
CA ASP A 64 -2.20 -14.87 0.26
C ASP A 64 -2.70 -16.10 1.03
N ASN A 65 -2.32 -17.29 0.57
CA ASN A 65 -2.59 -18.51 1.32
C ASN A 65 -1.48 -18.71 2.34
N PHE A 66 -1.78 -18.54 3.62
CA PHE A 66 -0.79 -18.57 4.68
C PHE A 66 -0.28 -19.97 5.01
N GLU A 67 -1.05 -21.03 4.70
CA GLU A 67 -0.68 -22.42 4.95
C GLU A 67 0.25 -22.98 3.88
N THR A 68 0.20 -22.45 2.67
CA THR A 68 1.06 -22.87 1.58
C THR A 68 2.22 -21.89 1.45
N PRO A 69 3.49 -22.34 1.48
CA PRO A 69 4.60 -21.45 1.16
C PRO A 69 4.41 -20.94 -0.27
N CYS A 70 3.83 -19.76 -0.44
CA CYS A 70 3.79 -19.11 -1.74
C CYS A 70 5.21 -18.77 -2.14
N THR A 71 5.81 -19.66 -2.91
CA THR A 71 6.98 -19.34 -3.70
C THR A 71 6.48 -18.54 -4.89
N ASN A 72 6.73 -17.22 -4.86
CA ASN A 72 6.44 -16.30 -5.96
C ASN A 72 4.95 -16.12 -6.29
N ASP A 73 4.18 -15.50 -5.40
CA ASP A 73 2.94 -14.89 -5.89
C ASP A 73 3.31 -13.69 -6.77
N GLU A 74 3.51 -13.98 -8.06
CA GLU A 74 3.82 -12.97 -9.07
C GLU A 74 2.83 -11.81 -9.05
N ARG A 75 1.55 -12.07 -8.70
CA ARG A 75 0.51 -11.04 -8.64
C ARG A 75 0.73 -10.07 -7.49
N LEU A 76 1.09 -10.57 -6.29
CA LEU A 76 1.40 -9.73 -5.14
C LEU A 76 2.64 -8.88 -5.41
N LEU A 77 3.72 -9.49 -5.89
CA LEU A 77 4.95 -8.81 -6.27
C LEU A 77 4.73 -7.79 -7.40
N GLN A 78 3.93 -8.14 -8.40
CA GLN A 78 3.59 -7.24 -9.49
C GLN A 78 2.79 -6.03 -8.98
N ARG A 79 1.83 -6.22 -8.08
CA ARG A 79 1.08 -5.11 -7.47
C ARG A 79 1.97 -4.23 -6.62
N TRP A 80 2.86 -4.84 -5.80
CA TRP A 80 3.85 -4.12 -5.02
C TRP A 80 4.79 -3.28 -5.90
N ARG A 81 5.30 -3.86 -7.00
CA ARG A 81 6.12 -3.17 -8.00
C ARG A 81 5.36 -2.03 -8.66
N THR A 82 4.15 -2.28 -9.14
CA THR A 82 3.32 -1.28 -9.82
C THR A 82 3.07 -0.09 -8.90
N MET A 83 2.67 -0.33 -7.66
CA MET A 83 2.42 0.71 -6.67
C MET A 83 3.66 1.57 -6.40
N ASN A 84 4.78 0.93 -6.04
CA ASN A 84 5.94 1.65 -5.54
C ASN A 84 6.83 2.24 -6.65
N ILE A 85 7.03 1.49 -7.75
CA ILE A 85 7.97 1.88 -8.80
C ILE A 85 7.25 2.65 -9.91
N VAL A 86 6.08 2.17 -10.35
CA VAL A 86 5.39 2.76 -11.50
C VAL A 86 4.49 3.92 -11.07
N GLN A 87 3.60 3.70 -10.10
CA GLN A 87 2.62 4.71 -9.71
C GLN A 87 3.27 5.81 -8.86
N LEU A 88 3.81 5.48 -7.71
CA LEU A 88 4.44 6.47 -6.82
C LEU A 88 5.77 7.01 -7.36
N GLY A 89 6.51 6.20 -8.13
CA GLY A 89 7.76 6.63 -8.75
C GLY A 89 7.58 7.72 -9.81
N ASN A 90 6.44 7.75 -10.48
CA ASN A 90 6.14 8.70 -11.58
C ASN A 90 5.36 9.96 -11.14
N VAL A 91 5.11 10.13 -9.85
CA VAL A 91 4.38 11.28 -9.27
C VAL A 91 5.25 12.54 -9.15
N LYS A 92 6.47 12.55 -9.65
CA LYS A 92 7.50 13.56 -9.33
C LYS A 92 7.20 15.00 -9.78
N ASP A 93 6.53 15.21 -10.91
CA ASP A 93 6.50 16.54 -11.52
C ASP A 93 5.35 17.43 -11.08
N GLU A 94 4.20 16.86 -10.68
CA GLU A 94 3.09 17.67 -10.14
C GLU A 94 3.24 18.02 -8.66
N ILE A 95 4.10 17.32 -7.97
CA ILE A 95 4.44 17.57 -6.57
C ILE A 95 4.99 18.98 -6.35
N LYS A 96 5.65 19.58 -7.34
CA LYS A 96 6.18 20.96 -7.26
C LYS A 96 5.11 21.99 -6.87
N HIS A 97 3.89 21.82 -7.36
CA HIS A 97 2.81 22.75 -7.02
C HIS A 97 2.40 22.65 -5.54
N PHE A 98 2.48 21.47 -4.94
CA PHE A 98 2.22 21.27 -3.50
C PHE A 98 3.42 21.64 -2.63
N GLU A 99 4.64 21.54 -3.19
CA GLU A 99 5.87 21.89 -2.48
C GLU A 99 5.92 23.36 -2.07
N GLU A 100 5.31 24.28 -2.82
CA GLU A 100 5.32 25.71 -2.50
C GLU A 100 4.63 26.02 -1.18
N LYS A 101 3.65 25.19 -0.78
CA LYS A 101 2.80 25.41 0.41
C LYS A 101 3.08 24.44 1.57
N THR A 102 3.93 23.44 1.37
CA THR A 102 4.22 22.41 2.36
C THR A 102 5.73 22.24 2.58
N LYS A 103 6.11 21.56 3.67
CA LYS A 103 7.52 21.26 4.00
C LYS A 103 8.15 20.22 3.09
N GLY A 104 7.35 19.55 2.29
CA GLY A 104 7.76 18.49 1.39
C GLY A 104 6.64 17.50 1.11
N VAL A 105 6.95 16.49 0.33
CA VAL A 105 6.00 15.46 -0.07
C VAL A 105 6.41 14.11 0.49
N ILE A 106 5.44 13.37 1.02
CA ILE A 106 5.55 11.98 1.42
C ILE A 106 4.71 11.17 0.43
N ARG A 107 5.33 10.21 -0.23
CA ARG A 107 4.64 9.21 -1.04
C ARG A 107 4.56 7.93 -0.24
N LEU A 108 3.35 7.40 -0.06
CA LEU A 108 3.06 6.24 0.76
C LEU A 108 2.37 5.17 -0.07
N GLY A 109 3.02 4.02 -0.22
CA GLY A 109 2.39 2.81 -0.73
C GLY A 109 1.85 1.97 0.42
N LEU A 110 0.56 1.67 0.41
CA LEU A 110 -0.09 0.76 1.35
C LEU A 110 -0.57 -0.48 0.61
N HIS A 111 -0.16 -1.65 1.08
CA HIS A 111 -0.61 -2.92 0.52
C HIS A 111 -1.24 -3.78 1.62
N PHE A 112 -2.53 -4.06 1.45
CA PHE A 112 -3.28 -4.96 2.31
C PHE A 112 -3.30 -6.34 1.69
N VAL A 113 -2.91 -7.36 2.45
CA VAL A 113 -2.92 -8.76 2.00
C VAL A 113 -3.86 -9.54 2.90
N THR A 114 -5.03 -9.89 2.38
CA THR A 114 -5.97 -10.75 3.08
C THR A 114 -5.42 -12.17 3.09
N SER A 115 -5.15 -12.68 4.28
CA SER A 115 -4.69 -14.05 4.47
C SER A 115 -5.86 -15.01 4.44
N HIS A 116 -5.72 -16.12 3.72
CA HIS A 116 -6.72 -17.19 3.69
C HIS A 116 -6.08 -18.55 3.87
N SER A 117 -6.86 -19.51 4.38
CA SER A 117 -6.47 -20.91 4.49
C SER A 117 -6.54 -21.64 3.13
N SER A 118 -6.02 -22.84 3.10
CA SER A 118 -6.42 -23.85 2.12
C SER A 118 -7.91 -24.22 2.30
N THR A 119 -8.45 -25.05 1.40
CA THR A 119 -9.82 -25.56 1.52
C THR A 119 -9.95 -26.48 2.74
N ASN A 120 -11.14 -26.48 3.35
CA ASN A 120 -11.45 -27.26 4.55
C ASN A 120 -10.53 -26.91 5.75
N PRO A 121 -10.58 -25.67 6.24
CA PRO A 121 -9.77 -25.23 7.36
C PRO A 121 -10.10 -26.04 8.63
N SER A 122 -9.10 -26.25 9.47
CA SER A 122 -9.30 -26.87 10.79
C SER A 122 -10.03 -25.93 11.74
N ASP A 123 -10.63 -26.49 12.79
CA ASP A 123 -11.29 -25.71 13.84
C ASP A 123 -10.36 -24.71 14.56
N ASN A 124 -9.05 -24.97 14.51
CA ASN A 124 -8.00 -24.14 15.13
C ASN A 124 -7.28 -23.24 14.11
N ILE A 125 -7.97 -22.83 13.04
CA ILE A 125 -7.34 -22.09 11.94
C ILE A 125 -6.74 -20.76 12.38
N ARG A 126 -7.36 -20.08 13.36
CA ARG A 126 -6.86 -18.83 13.91
C ARG A 126 -5.53 -19.03 14.64
N GLU A 127 -5.47 -20.04 15.52
CA GLU A 127 -4.27 -20.39 16.27
C GLU A 127 -3.13 -20.79 15.33
N THR A 128 -3.46 -21.52 14.27
CA THR A 128 -2.51 -21.86 13.20
C THR A 128 -1.99 -20.60 12.52
N TYR A 129 -2.85 -19.66 12.16
CA TYR A 129 -2.47 -18.39 11.55
C TYR A 129 -1.53 -17.58 12.45
N ILE A 130 -1.86 -17.43 13.73
CA ILE A 130 -1.03 -16.73 14.71
C ILE A 130 0.35 -17.38 14.82
N SER A 131 0.40 -18.71 14.89
CA SER A 131 1.68 -19.44 14.98
C SER A 131 2.58 -19.26 13.75
N GLN A 132 2.01 -18.90 12.61
CA GLN A 132 2.71 -18.69 11.33
C GLN A 132 3.12 -17.23 11.07
N GLU A 133 2.71 -16.29 11.93
CA GLU A 133 2.92 -14.84 11.72
C GLU A 133 4.35 -14.50 11.30
N ARG A 134 5.33 -14.91 12.09
CA ARG A 134 6.73 -14.61 11.81
C ARG A 134 7.22 -15.21 10.50
N VAL A 135 6.81 -16.44 10.22
CA VAL A 135 7.18 -17.15 8.97
C VAL A 135 6.61 -16.43 7.76
N MET A 136 5.35 -15.99 7.85
CA MET A 136 4.68 -15.23 6.79
C MET A 136 5.39 -13.89 6.53
N LEU A 137 5.66 -13.13 7.58
CA LEU A 137 6.34 -11.83 7.45
C LEU A 137 7.75 -11.99 6.88
N ASP A 138 8.54 -12.95 7.35
CA ASP A 138 9.89 -13.21 6.84
C ASP A 138 9.88 -13.62 5.37
N ARG A 139 8.93 -14.44 4.96
CA ARG A 139 8.73 -14.87 3.58
C ARG A 139 8.40 -13.67 2.68
N LEU A 140 7.35 -12.94 3.02
CA LEU A 140 6.93 -11.76 2.26
C LEU A 140 8.03 -10.71 2.19
N TYR A 141 8.74 -10.45 3.27
CA TYR A 141 9.85 -9.52 3.27
C TYR A 141 10.97 -9.92 2.30
N LYS A 142 11.34 -11.22 2.27
CA LYS A 142 12.35 -11.73 1.34
C LYS A 142 11.96 -11.50 -0.12
N ASP A 143 10.69 -11.70 -0.44
CA ASP A 143 10.20 -11.54 -1.82
C ASP A 143 10.08 -10.04 -2.17
N LEU A 144 9.47 -9.24 -1.32
CA LEU A 144 9.23 -7.82 -1.57
C LEU A 144 10.52 -7.00 -1.68
N LYS A 145 11.54 -7.30 -0.87
CA LYS A 145 12.82 -6.58 -0.93
C LYS A 145 13.54 -6.69 -2.27
N THR A 146 13.24 -7.69 -3.09
CA THR A 146 13.79 -7.81 -4.45
C THR A 146 13.30 -6.69 -5.38
N VAL A 147 12.19 -6.05 -5.03
CA VAL A 147 11.56 -4.94 -5.76
C VAL A 147 11.78 -3.63 -5.03
N ALA A 148 11.29 -3.54 -3.80
CA ALA A 148 11.45 -2.41 -2.89
C ALA A 148 11.25 -2.92 -1.46
N SER A 149 12.22 -2.74 -0.57
CA SER A 149 12.08 -3.15 0.82
C SER A 149 10.90 -2.42 1.47
N PRO A 150 9.95 -3.11 2.09
CA PRO A 150 8.93 -2.44 2.89
C PRO A 150 9.59 -1.77 4.11
N ASP A 151 9.08 -0.62 4.50
CA ASP A 151 9.52 0.11 5.70
C ASP A 151 8.70 -0.28 6.92
N PHE A 152 7.52 -0.85 6.70
CA PHE A 152 6.62 -1.34 7.74
C PHE A 152 5.89 -2.60 7.25
N MET A 153 5.79 -3.57 8.14
CA MET A 153 4.96 -4.76 7.97
C MET A 153 4.35 -5.14 9.32
N SER A 154 3.08 -5.52 9.31
CA SER A 154 2.37 -5.99 10.49
C SER A 154 1.29 -6.99 10.11
N VAL A 155 1.04 -7.95 10.98
CA VAL A 155 -0.11 -8.85 10.90
C VAL A 155 -1.20 -8.31 11.81
N TRP A 156 -2.41 -8.35 11.30
CA TRP A 156 -3.61 -8.10 12.07
C TRP A 156 -4.46 -9.38 12.06
N GLU A 157 -4.60 -9.98 13.21
CA GLU A 157 -5.44 -11.14 13.42
C GLU A 157 -6.89 -10.73 13.66
N MET A 158 -7.82 -11.53 13.13
CA MET A 158 -9.24 -11.37 13.44
C MET A 158 -9.56 -11.99 14.79
N ASP A 159 -10.46 -11.37 15.54
CA ASP A 159 -11.05 -12.01 16.72
C ASP A 159 -11.74 -13.33 16.32
N LYS A 160 -11.77 -14.30 17.23
CA LYS A 160 -12.26 -15.65 16.93
C LYS A 160 -13.65 -15.64 16.29
N ASP A 161 -14.54 -14.79 16.77
CA ASP A 161 -15.93 -14.68 16.30
C ASP A 161 -16.04 -13.85 15.01
N MET A 162 -14.93 -13.25 14.53
CA MET A 162 -14.86 -12.42 13.32
C MET A 162 -14.14 -13.11 12.16
N VAL A 163 -13.64 -14.33 12.36
CA VAL A 163 -13.05 -15.11 11.26
C VAL A 163 -14.12 -15.36 10.20
N TYR A 164 -13.90 -14.84 9.01
CA TYR A 164 -14.83 -14.99 7.91
C TYR A 164 -14.57 -16.29 7.15
N TYR A 165 -15.64 -16.98 6.75
CA TYR A 165 -15.60 -18.21 5.98
C TYR A 165 -16.33 -18.04 4.66
N ASP A 166 -15.69 -18.40 3.56
CA ASP A 166 -16.27 -18.39 2.22
C ASP A 166 -15.63 -19.48 1.35
N ASN A 167 -16.46 -20.20 0.58
CA ASN A 167 -16.02 -21.24 -0.36
C ASN A 167 -15.01 -22.24 0.27
N ASP A 168 -15.35 -22.78 1.43
CA ASP A 168 -14.54 -23.72 2.21
C ASP A 168 -13.17 -23.18 2.65
N ARG A 169 -12.97 -21.87 2.66
CA ARG A 169 -11.78 -21.17 3.17
C ARG A 169 -12.11 -20.31 4.37
N ALA A 170 -11.15 -20.17 5.26
CA ALA A 170 -11.19 -19.22 6.35
C ALA A 170 -10.27 -18.03 6.07
N TYR A 171 -10.65 -16.86 6.57
CA TYR A 171 -9.92 -15.61 6.45
C TYR A 171 -9.58 -15.09 7.86
N PRO A 172 -8.49 -15.61 8.49
CA PRO A 172 -8.20 -15.34 9.90
C PRO A 172 -7.52 -14.01 10.15
N GLY A 173 -7.06 -13.31 9.10
CA GLY A 173 -6.34 -12.07 9.31
C GLY A 173 -5.91 -11.35 8.05
N LEU A 174 -5.18 -10.27 8.29
CA LEU A 174 -4.72 -9.31 7.30
C LEU A 174 -3.26 -8.96 7.57
N ILE A 175 -2.45 -8.87 6.52
CA ILE A 175 -1.10 -8.30 6.59
C ILE A 175 -1.15 -6.90 5.99
N VAL A 176 -0.62 -5.93 6.71
CA VAL A 176 -0.46 -4.55 6.24
C VAL A 176 1.01 -4.30 5.96
N MET A 177 1.31 -3.81 4.78
CA MET A 177 2.67 -3.46 4.36
C MET A 177 2.70 -2.02 3.87
N ALA A 178 3.75 -1.30 4.22
CA ALA A 178 3.92 0.07 3.79
C ALA A 178 5.33 0.36 3.27
N LYS A 179 5.41 1.25 2.28
CA LYS A 179 6.63 1.84 1.76
C LYS A 179 6.51 3.36 1.72
N PHE A 180 7.52 4.03 2.29
CA PHE A 180 7.58 5.48 2.35
C PHE A 180 8.69 6.01 1.43
N PHE A 181 8.35 7.08 0.70
CA PHE A 181 9.33 7.89 -0.02
C PHE A 181 9.14 9.34 0.42
N LYS A 182 10.20 9.97 0.92
CA LYS A 182 10.15 11.34 1.41
C LYS A 182 11.00 12.22 0.52
N ASP A 183 10.34 13.14 -0.16
CA ASP A 183 10.98 14.20 -0.93
C ASP A 183 10.99 15.47 -0.06
N ILE A 184 12.15 15.80 0.51
CA ILE A 184 12.32 17.00 1.36
C ILE A 184 12.82 18.13 0.47
N LYS A 185 12.23 19.33 0.61
CA LYS A 185 12.84 20.54 0.04
C LYS A 185 14.24 20.70 0.61
N HIS A 186 15.24 20.67 -0.26
CA HIS A 186 16.48 21.33 0.08
C HIS A 186 16.16 22.83 0.17
N LYS A 187 16.26 23.43 1.36
CA LYS A 187 16.38 24.87 1.46
C LYS A 187 17.54 25.25 0.56
N GLY A 188 17.21 25.87 -0.59
CA GLY A 188 18.25 26.47 -1.41
C GLY A 188 19.05 27.36 -0.48
N SER A 189 20.35 27.25 -0.54
CA SER A 189 21.25 28.29 -0.07
C SER A 189 20.79 29.57 -0.73
N GLU A 190 20.08 30.42 0.00
CA GLU A 190 19.97 31.82 -0.32
C GLU A 190 21.38 32.37 -0.14
N ASP A 191 22.15 32.45 -1.24
CA ASP A 191 23.30 33.32 -1.38
C ASP A 191 22.82 34.72 -1.76
#